data_0d0103ff7ce1fbf5b6e68f013a4d2216
#
_entry.id   0d0103ff7ce1fbf5b6e68f013a4d2216
#
_cell.length_a   1.000
_cell.length_b   1.000
_cell.length_c   1.000
_cell.angle_alpha   90.00
_cell.angle_beta   90.00
_cell.angle_gamma   90.00
#
_symmetry.space_group_name_H-M   'P 1'
#
loop_
_entity.id
_entity.type
_entity.pdbx_description
1 polymer ?
#
loop_
_entity_poly.entity_id
_entity_poly.type
_entity_poly.pdbx_seq_one_letter_code
_entity_poly.pdbx_strand_id
1 'polypeptide(L)'
;MKHHDPIKIGAQRSLPEETRDSPPEENGTSVTTRPDGAPEAPRAQHRTKYLALLGALVALVVAVSAGIYVTAAAGDHTRGGSLADDRPHRGSAAPVSTGTWVGSWASAPVGGEPGTETAGLAGHSVRNVVHADAGGTSARITLSNLYGQTPLDITHATLALSAGDATAAADEDTMRRLTFGGATRVVIPAGEQVVSDAVRLLIPHDTDVLVTTYSPTPSGPVTYHPHAQQTSYVATGDRTEDSTGAPYTQRTPYWRYLTALDVLSNEADGTVVVFGDSITDGITSTVGANRRWPDVLGDRLRSALAGGQRLPRYSVVNEGISGNQVLADGLGRPAENQSGLNRFGRDALSRTDVKVVVIDLGINDILRDPRLDGPDRILTGLRTLVREAHARGLKVVGATLMPFKGHRGWTPAREAVRQQINAQIRAGGVYDAVADFDKALRDPYDPRRLRPDYDSGDHLHPSDLGFATMAKVFDLRTLKGGGQTEL
;
A
#
# COMPACT_ATOMS: atom_id res chain seq x y z
N MET A 1 67.21 -8.29 -3.07
CA MET A 1 67.81 -9.04 -1.95
C MET A 1 66.71 -9.51 -1.02
N LYS A 2 66.68 -10.88 -0.82
CA LYS A 2 65.81 -11.71 0.08
C LYS A 2 64.33 -11.76 -0.30
N HIS A 3 63.91 -12.73 -1.10
CA HIS A 3 63.67 -14.16 -0.86
C HIS A 3 62.93 -14.48 0.44
N HIS A 4 61.69 -14.92 0.33
CA HIS A 4 61.32 -16.21 0.84
C HIS A 4 59.98 -16.70 0.27
N ASP A 5 60.05 -17.92 -0.19
CA ASP A 5 59.13 -18.79 -0.90
C ASP A 5 58.11 -19.49 0.08
N PRO A 6 57.23 -20.35 -0.44
CA PRO A 6 55.88 -20.61 0.06
C PRO A 6 55.80 -21.88 0.91
N ILE A 7 54.71 -22.05 1.66
CA ILE A 7 54.36 -23.34 2.30
C ILE A 7 53.15 -23.95 1.62
N LYS A 8 53.40 -25.17 1.15
CA LYS A 8 52.49 -26.14 0.54
C LYS A 8 51.76 -26.99 1.60
N ILE A 9 50.61 -27.58 1.21
CA ILE A 9 50.08 -28.96 1.46
C ILE A 9 49.32 -29.10 2.77
N GLY A 10 48.09 -29.60 2.69
CA GLY A 10 47.73 -30.94 2.57
C GLY A 10 46.28 -31.26 2.93
N ALA A 11 45.81 -32.13 2.16
CA ALA A 11 45.09 -33.37 2.37
C ALA A 11 43.58 -33.37 2.36
N GLN A 12 43.10 -33.99 1.32
CA GLN A 12 41.80 -34.64 1.13
C GLN A 12 41.44 -35.56 2.32
N ARG A 13 40.18 -35.58 2.74
CA ARG A 13 39.55 -36.77 3.31
C ARG A 13 38.22 -37.02 2.59
N SER A 14 38.21 -38.19 1.99
CA SER A 14 37.11 -38.89 1.36
C SER A 14 35.99 -39.27 2.35
N LEU A 15 34.77 -39.17 1.90
CA LEU A 15 33.56 -39.72 2.52
C LEU A 15 33.39 -41.19 2.11
N PRO A 16 32.84 -42.06 2.95
CA PRO A 16 32.43 -43.40 2.55
C PRO A 16 31.02 -43.42 1.97
N GLU A 17 30.85 -44.18 0.90
CA GLU A 17 29.59 -44.68 0.34
C GLU A 17 28.84 -45.51 1.39
N GLU A 18 27.56 -45.32 1.53
CA GLU A 18 26.64 -46.25 2.15
C GLU A 18 25.55 -46.70 1.19
N THR A 19 25.42 -47.97 1.16
CA THR A 19 24.73 -48.89 0.26
C THR A 19 23.20 -48.74 0.32
N ARG A 20 22.61 -48.95 -0.88
CA ARG A 20 21.17 -49.22 -1.11
C ARG A 20 20.76 -50.52 -0.42
N ASP A 21 19.61 -50.50 0.26
CA ASP A 21 18.77 -51.70 0.48
C ASP A 21 17.31 -51.38 0.11
N SER A 22 16.78 -52.25 -0.75
CA SER A 22 15.41 -52.27 -1.23
C SER A 22 14.56 -53.17 -0.28
N PRO A 23 13.29 -52.88 -0.01
CA PRO A 23 12.40 -53.79 0.70
C PRO A 23 11.69 -54.77 -0.24
N PRO A 24 11.29 -55.93 0.24
CA PRO A 24 10.71 -57.02 -0.55
C PRO A 24 9.22 -56.87 -0.81
N GLU A 25 8.79 -57.43 -1.95
CA GLU A 25 7.41 -57.71 -2.31
C GLU A 25 6.80 -58.79 -1.41
N GLU A 26 5.54 -58.61 -0.99
CA GLU A 26 4.69 -59.74 -0.59
C GLU A 26 3.32 -59.68 -1.28
N ASN A 27 3.01 -60.78 -1.95
CA ASN A 27 1.76 -61.17 -2.58
C ASN A 27 0.72 -61.57 -1.53
N GLY A 28 -0.57 -61.34 -1.84
CA GLY A 28 -1.58 -62.13 -1.21
C GLY A 28 -3.01 -61.66 -1.27
N THR A 29 -3.70 -62.14 -2.26
CA THR A 29 -5.06 -62.71 -2.29
C THR A 29 -6.27 -61.84 -1.94
N SER A 30 -7.13 -61.75 -2.96
CA SER A 30 -8.53 -61.32 -3.00
C SER A 30 -9.42 -62.12 -2.04
N VAL A 31 -10.36 -61.43 -1.36
CA VAL A 31 -11.67 -62.01 -0.99
C VAL A 31 -12.74 -60.91 -1.12
N THR A 32 -13.69 -61.15 -2.00
CA THR A 32 -14.96 -60.44 -2.13
C THR A 32 -15.91 -60.81 -1.03
N THR A 33 -16.48 -59.84 -0.31
CA THR A 33 -17.84 -59.95 0.24
C THR A 33 -18.45 -58.56 0.41
N ARG A 34 -19.54 -58.32 -0.27
CA ARG A 34 -20.54 -57.28 0.07
C ARG A 34 -21.33 -57.75 1.31
N PRO A 35 -21.77 -56.82 2.13
CA PRO A 35 -23.20 -56.73 2.41
C PRO A 35 -23.80 -55.34 2.29
N ASP A 36 -25.06 -55.35 1.92
CA ASP A 36 -26.04 -54.31 1.85
C ASP A 36 -26.25 -53.56 3.15
N GLY A 37 -26.64 -52.27 3.03
CA GLY A 37 -27.17 -51.48 4.15
C GLY A 37 -26.79 -50.05 4.12
N ALA A 38 -27.38 -49.25 3.19
CA ALA A 38 -27.33 -47.80 3.30
C ALA A 38 -28.46 -47.30 4.21
N PRO A 39 -28.22 -46.44 5.20
CA PRO A 39 -29.30 -45.66 5.82
C PRO A 39 -29.55 -44.41 5.03
N GLU A 40 -30.83 -44.17 4.71
CA GLU A 40 -31.38 -42.97 4.13
C GLU A 40 -31.02 -41.71 4.92
N ALA A 41 -30.58 -40.70 4.21
CA ALA A 41 -30.34 -39.37 4.76
C ALA A 41 -31.65 -38.60 4.92
N PRO A 42 -31.90 -37.92 6.06
CA PRO A 42 -33.02 -36.98 6.18
C PRO A 42 -32.64 -35.63 5.55
N ARG A 43 -33.01 -35.47 4.28
CA ARG A 43 -32.93 -34.18 3.57
C ARG A 43 -34.36 -33.63 3.45
N ALA A 44 -34.69 -32.61 4.28
CA ALA A 44 -35.68 -31.56 3.91
C ALA A 44 -36.04 -30.57 5.04
N GLN A 45 -35.75 -30.84 6.33
CA GLN A 45 -36.26 -29.95 7.39
C GLN A 45 -35.34 -28.80 7.80
N HIS A 46 -34.05 -28.80 7.39
CA HIS A 46 -33.16 -27.71 7.73
C HIS A 46 -33.22 -26.49 6.78
N ARG A 47 -33.54 -26.68 5.53
CA ARG A 47 -33.61 -25.58 4.54
C ARG A 47 -34.74 -24.59 4.80
N THR A 48 -35.87 -25.05 5.29
CA THR A 48 -37.04 -24.17 5.59
C THR A 48 -36.79 -23.28 6.82
N LYS A 49 -36.03 -23.75 7.81
CA LYS A 49 -35.69 -22.97 9.01
C LYS A 49 -34.67 -21.87 8.71
N TYR A 50 -33.71 -22.11 7.82
CA TYR A 50 -32.71 -21.09 7.41
C TYR A 50 -33.33 -19.99 6.55
N LEU A 51 -34.26 -20.33 5.65
CA LEU A 51 -34.98 -19.34 4.85
C LEU A 51 -35.90 -18.46 5.71
N ALA A 52 -36.54 -19.03 6.74
CA ALA A 52 -37.36 -18.25 7.69
C ALA A 52 -36.52 -17.33 8.56
N LEU A 53 -35.32 -17.75 8.99
CA LEU A 53 -34.39 -16.91 9.75
C LEU A 53 -33.80 -15.76 8.91
N LEU A 54 -33.48 -16.04 7.64
CA LEU A 54 -33.00 -15.00 6.70
C LEU A 54 -34.09 -13.96 6.41
N GLY A 55 -35.34 -14.42 6.22
CA GLY A 55 -36.49 -13.52 6.03
C GLY A 55 -36.76 -12.63 7.24
N ALA A 56 -36.63 -13.16 8.46
CA ALA A 56 -36.77 -12.40 9.70
C ALA A 56 -35.67 -11.35 9.89
N LEU A 57 -34.42 -11.69 9.51
CA LEU A 57 -33.29 -10.77 9.59
C LEU A 57 -33.43 -9.60 8.60
N VAL A 58 -33.85 -9.86 7.37
CA VAL A 58 -34.10 -8.83 6.35
C VAL A 58 -35.26 -7.92 6.78
N ALA A 59 -36.34 -8.47 7.35
CA ALA A 59 -37.46 -7.69 7.87
C ALA A 59 -37.03 -6.77 9.04
N LEU A 60 -36.14 -7.26 9.92
CA LEU A 60 -35.60 -6.46 11.03
C LEU A 60 -34.74 -5.29 10.53
N VAL A 61 -33.86 -5.53 9.55
CA VAL A 61 -33.01 -4.48 8.95
C VAL A 61 -33.87 -3.42 8.25
N VAL A 62 -34.92 -3.80 7.53
CA VAL A 62 -35.83 -2.84 6.90
C VAL A 62 -36.61 -2.04 7.92
N ALA A 63 -37.06 -2.66 9.02
CA ALA A 63 -37.79 -1.96 10.10
C ALA A 63 -36.91 -0.96 10.87
N VAL A 64 -35.63 -1.31 11.12
CA VAL A 64 -34.64 -0.40 11.74
C VAL A 64 -34.30 0.76 10.82
N SER A 65 -34.13 0.49 9.52
CA SER A 65 -33.84 1.55 8.53
C SER A 65 -35.02 2.51 8.35
N ALA A 66 -36.26 2.02 8.35
CA ALA A 66 -37.47 2.84 8.30
C ALA A 66 -37.66 3.67 9.58
N GLY A 67 -37.32 3.10 10.76
CA GLY A 67 -37.37 3.83 12.05
C GLY A 67 -36.38 5.00 12.09
N ILE A 68 -35.19 4.86 11.53
CA ILE A 68 -34.21 5.94 11.46
C ILE A 68 -34.68 7.05 10.50
N TYR A 69 -35.35 6.69 9.40
CA TYR A 69 -35.86 7.69 8.43
C TYR A 69 -37.05 8.49 8.98
N VAL A 70 -37.91 7.89 9.79
CA VAL A 70 -39.07 8.56 10.39
C VAL A 70 -38.66 9.50 11.52
N THR A 71 -37.63 9.17 12.31
CA THR A 71 -37.12 10.07 13.36
C THR A 71 -36.34 11.27 12.80
N ALA A 72 -35.74 11.15 11.59
CA ALA A 72 -35.09 12.27 10.93
C ALA A 72 -36.08 13.23 10.26
N ALA A 73 -37.29 12.77 9.90
CA ALA A 73 -38.33 13.59 9.24
C ALA A 73 -39.32 14.26 10.19
N ALA A 74 -39.31 13.93 11.51
CA ALA A 74 -40.29 14.44 12.50
C ALA A 74 -39.79 15.63 13.33
N GLY A 75 -38.67 16.23 12.97
CA GLY A 75 -37.98 17.30 13.73
C GLY A 75 -38.25 18.74 13.27
N ASP A 76 -39.38 19.03 12.62
CA ASP A 76 -39.69 20.44 12.34
C ASP A 76 -41.20 20.67 12.37
N HIS A 77 -41.71 21.25 13.46
CA HIS A 77 -42.88 22.10 13.59
C HIS A 77 -43.39 22.15 15.05
N THR A 78 -42.92 23.11 15.86
CA THR A 78 -43.76 23.79 16.82
C THR A 78 -43.38 25.26 16.91
N ARG A 79 -44.28 26.10 16.39
CA ARG A 79 -44.32 27.54 16.65
C ARG A 79 -44.80 27.81 18.07
N GLY A 80 -44.12 28.73 18.73
CA GLY A 80 -44.61 29.35 19.96
C GLY A 80 -43.74 30.56 20.28
N GLY A 81 -44.25 31.75 20.00
CA GLY A 81 -43.51 33.00 20.14
C GLY A 81 -43.44 33.48 21.58
N SER A 82 -42.39 34.20 21.90
CA SER A 82 -42.38 35.31 22.87
C SER A 82 -41.20 36.24 22.60
N LEU A 83 -41.46 37.53 22.88
CA LEU A 83 -40.77 38.74 22.45
C LEU A 83 -39.43 38.98 23.18
N ALA A 84 -38.52 39.53 22.42
CA ALA A 84 -37.48 40.53 22.73
C ALA A 84 -36.48 40.27 23.85
N ASP A 85 -35.22 40.05 23.48
CA ASP A 85 -34.14 40.89 23.98
C ASP A 85 -32.99 40.99 22.91
N ASP A 86 -32.71 42.22 22.57
CA ASP A 86 -31.87 42.65 21.45
C ASP A 86 -30.43 42.74 21.96
N ARG A 87 -29.59 41.75 21.63
CA ARG A 87 -28.12 41.88 21.59
C ARG A 87 -27.54 40.99 20.51
N PRO A 88 -26.81 41.52 19.54
CA PRO A 88 -26.19 40.73 18.52
C PRO A 88 -24.96 39.98 19.11
N HIS A 89 -25.17 38.76 19.58
CA HIS A 89 -24.05 37.83 19.67
C HIS A 89 -23.64 37.50 18.25
N ARG A 90 -22.60 38.20 17.77
CA ARG A 90 -21.78 37.72 16.66
C ARG A 90 -21.17 36.40 17.11
N GLY A 91 -21.90 35.31 16.97
CA GLY A 91 -21.33 34.00 16.80
C GLY A 91 -20.60 34.06 15.49
N SER A 92 -19.26 34.23 15.52
CA SER A 92 -18.45 33.92 14.35
C SER A 92 -18.67 32.44 14.09
N ALA A 93 -19.53 32.11 13.13
CA ALA A 93 -19.51 30.79 12.52
C ALA A 93 -18.06 30.56 12.13
N ALA A 94 -17.40 29.57 12.72
CA ALA A 94 -16.09 29.15 12.27
C ALA A 94 -16.22 28.89 10.78
N PRO A 95 -15.32 29.42 9.92
CA PRO A 95 -15.42 29.20 8.50
C PRO A 95 -15.51 27.71 8.26
N VAL A 96 -16.55 27.26 7.56
CA VAL A 96 -16.68 25.89 7.10
C VAL A 96 -15.44 25.65 6.25
N SER A 97 -14.60 24.69 6.65
CA SER A 97 -13.45 24.30 5.88
C SER A 97 -13.93 23.83 4.50
N THR A 98 -13.63 24.59 3.46
CA THR A 98 -14.08 24.34 2.08
C THR A 98 -13.19 23.32 1.35
N GLY A 99 -12.30 22.61 2.08
CA GLY A 99 -11.36 21.67 1.50
C GLY A 99 -11.99 20.33 1.10
N THR A 100 -11.25 19.58 0.30
CA THR A 100 -11.55 18.20 -0.11
C THR A 100 -10.65 17.24 0.65
N TRP A 101 -11.19 16.12 1.16
CA TRP A 101 -10.38 15.05 1.71
C TRP A 101 -9.63 14.34 0.60
N VAL A 102 -8.30 14.32 0.66
CA VAL A 102 -7.43 13.62 -0.29
C VAL A 102 -6.41 12.77 0.46
N GLY A 103 -5.90 11.72 -0.18
CA GLY A 103 -4.73 11.01 0.33
C GLY A 103 -3.51 11.91 0.22
N SER A 104 -2.77 12.08 1.32
CA SER A 104 -1.51 12.85 1.32
C SER A 104 -0.29 11.94 1.38
N TRP A 105 -0.45 10.78 1.99
CA TRP A 105 0.52 9.69 2.00
C TRP A 105 -0.21 8.37 2.14
N ALA A 106 0.32 7.32 1.49
CA ALA A 106 -0.16 5.96 1.69
C ALA A 106 0.96 4.94 1.51
N SER A 107 0.76 3.74 2.05
CA SER A 107 1.67 2.60 1.91
C SER A 107 0.89 1.29 2.00
N ALA A 108 1.13 0.40 1.03
CA ALA A 108 0.55 -0.93 1.02
C ALA A 108 1.22 -1.83 2.06
N PRO A 109 0.48 -2.47 2.97
CA PRO A 109 1.04 -3.47 3.88
C PRO A 109 1.41 -4.75 3.12
N VAL A 110 2.59 -5.31 3.43
CA VAL A 110 3.15 -6.46 2.71
C VAL A 110 2.87 -7.77 3.40
N GLY A 111 2.92 -7.79 4.75
CA GLY A 111 2.84 -9.03 5.53
C GLY A 111 2.88 -8.77 7.01
N GLY A 112 3.03 -9.84 7.79
CA GLY A 112 3.41 -9.80 9.19
C GLY A 112 4.94 -9.65 9.33
N GLU A 113 5.41 -8.69 10.12
CA GLU A 113 6.84 -8.47 10.34
C GLU A 113 7.48 -9.71 10.98
N PRO A 114 8.55 -10.28 10.37
CA PRO A 114 9.25 -11.43 10.94
C PRO A 114 9.82 -11.14 12.33
N GLY A 115 9.67 -12.10 13.25
CA GLY A 115 10.13 -11.96 14.63
C GLY A 115 9.11 -11.31 15.58
N THR A 116 7.93 -10.95 15.06
CA THR A 116 6.85 -10.36 15.87
C THR A 116 5.65 -11.28 16.08
N GLU A 117 5.76 -12.54 15.71
CA GLU A 117 4.67 -13.53 15.60
C GLU A 117 3.88 -13.73 16.90
N THR A 118 4.53 -13.53 18.05
CA THR A 118 3.92 -13.77 19.36
C THR A 118 3.57 -12.48 20.09
N ALA A 119 4.58 -11.65 20.31
CA ALA A 119 4.45 -10.45 21.16
C ALA A 119 4.04 -9.20 20.37
N GLY A 120 4.22 -9.20 19.05
CA GLY A 120 4.13 -7.96 18.29
C GLY A 120 5.13 -6.94 18.81
N LEU A 121 4.66 -5.71 18.99
CA LEU A 121 5.41 -4.62 19.62
C LEU A 121 4.77 -4.20 20.95
N ALA A 122 4.33 -5.19 21.75
CA ALA A 122 3.76 -4.95 23.06
C ALA A 122 4.70 -4.14 23.97
N GLY A 123 4.16 -3.13 24.63
CA GLY A 123 4.94 -2.24 25.51
C GLY A 123 5.86 -1.26 24.78
N HIS A 124 5.71 -1.07 23.48
CA HIS A 124 6.53 -0.14 22.70
C HIS A 124 5.69 0.94 22.01
N SER A 125 6.23 2.13 21.91
CA SER A 125 5.75 3.19 21.03
C SER A 125 6.45 3.09 19.68
N VAL A 126 5.67 3.10 18.60
CA VAL A 126 6.15 3.14 17.22
C VAL A 126 5.89 4.52 16.66
N ARG A 127 6.91 5.22 16.21
CA ARG A 127 6.86 6.53 15.56
C ARG A 127 7.21 6.38 14.10
N ASN A 128 6.18 6.30 13.25
CA ASN A 128 6.35 6.29 11.80
C ASN A 128 6.62 7.71 11.32
N VAL A 129 7.60 7.86 10.42
CA VAL A 129 7.86 9.10 9.69
C VAL A 129 7.29 8.94 8.29
N VAL A 130 6.41 9.85 7.88
CA VAL A 130 5.76 9.83 6.57
C VAL A 130 5.84 11.21 5.93
N HIS A 131 6.03 11.25 4.62
CA HIS A 131 6.18 12.49 3.87
C HIS A 131 4.86 12.89 3.22
N ALA A 132 4.29 14.03 3.62
CA ALA A 132 3.02 14.53 3.13
C ALA A 132 3.17 15.16 1.74
N ASP A 133 2.60 14.55 0.71
CA ASP A 133 2.58 15.11 -0.66
C ASP A 133 1.67 16.34 -0.78
N ALA A 134 0.47 16.29 -0.19
CA ALA A 134 -0.46 17.41 -0.16
C ALA A 134 -0.63 17.97 1.25
N GLY A 135 -0.72 19.30 1.36
CA GLY A 135 -1.05 19.97 2.60
C GLY A 135 -2.54 20.04 2.86
N GLY A 136 -2.91 20.35 4.13
CA GLY A 136 -4.30 20.49 4.55
C GLY A 136 -4.46 21.15 5.91
N THR A 137 -5.71 21.43 6.29
CA THR A 137 -6.07 22.10 7.55
C THR A 137 -6.55 21.13 8.63
N SER A 138 -6.75 19.88 8.27
CA SER A 138 -7.09 18.78 9.16
C SER A 138 -6.51 17.50 8.61
N ALA A 139 -6.26 16.52 9.47
CA ALA A 139 -5.72 15.22 9.08
C ALA A 139 -6.44 14.08 9.80
N ARG A 140 -6.41 12.89 9.21
CA ARG A 140 -6.79 11.61 9.79
C ARG A 140 -5.87 10.52 9.26
N ILE A 141 -5.72 9.45 10.02
CA ILE A 141 -4.87 8.32 9.65
C ILE A 141 -5.66 7.03 9.54
N THR A 142 -5.12 6.06 8.81
CA THR A 142 -5.62 4.69 8.80
C THR A 142 -4.60 3.77 9.45
N LEU A 143 -5.03 3.03 10.48
CA LEU A 143 -4.27 1.95 11.13
C LEU A 143 -4.81 0.60 10.69
N SER A 144 -3.91 -0.37 10.46
CA SER A 144 -4.25 -1.69 9.95
C SER A 144 -3.67 -2.81 10.82
N ASN A 145 -4.48 -3.81 11.08
CA ASN A 145 -4.11 -5.10 11.67
C ASN A 145 -4.33 -6.24 10.65
N LEU A 146 -4.13 -5.95 9.35
CA LEU A 146 -4.45 -6.85 8.23
C LEU A 146 -3.79 -8.22 8.36
N TYR A 147 -2.54 -8.27 8.77
CA TYR A 147 -1.78 -9.50 8.93
C TYR A 147 -1.67 -9.96 10.39
N GLY A 148 -2.31 -9.25 11.33
CA GLY A 148 -2.41 -9.66 12.71
C GLY A 148 -3.27 -10.92 12.86
N GLN A 149 -2.98 -11.72 13.88
CA GLN A 149 -3.72 -12.96 14.21
C GLN A 149 -4.61 -12.79 15.43
N THR A 150 -4.39 -11.74 16.20
CA THR A 150 -5.17 -11.38 17.39
C THR A 150 -5.53 -9.89 17.33
N PRO A 151 -6.52 -9.42 18.10
CA PRO A 151 -6.86 -8.01 18.14
C PRO A 151 -5.65 -7.15 18.56
N LEU A 152 -5.42 -6.05 17.84
CA LEU A 152 -4.40 -5.04 18.15
C LEU A 152 -5.04 -3.94 19.01
N ASP A 153 -4.54 -3.77 20.23
CA ASP A 153 -4.99 -2.74 21.17
C ASP A 153 -4.06 -1.52 21.08
N ILE A 154 -4.55 -0.45 20.49
CA ILE A 154 -3.86 0.86 20.47
C ILE A 154 -4.50 1.73 21.54
N THR A 155 -3.78 2.01 22.63
CA THR A 155 -4.29 2.82 23.73
C THR A 155 -4.00 4.29 23.59
N HIS A 156 -2.93 4.66 22.89
CA HIS A 156 -2.61 6.03 22.55
C HIS A 156 -2.10 6.15 21.12
N ALA A 157 -2.47 7.22 20.43
CA ALA A 157 -1.92 7.60 19.13
C ALA A 157 -1.82 9.12 19.04
N THR A 158 -0.75 9.61 18.41
CA THR A 158 -0.53 11.04 18.17
C THR A 158 -0.07 11.29 16.73
N LEU A 159 -0.30 12.52 16.29
CA LEU A 159 0.18 13.06 15.03
C LEU A 159 0.84 14.40 15.29
N ALA A 160 2.03 14.65 14.70
CA ALA A 160 2.75 15.90 14.81
C ALA A 160 3.57 16.16 13.55
N LEU A 161 4.01 17.38 13.30
CA LEU A 161 5.05 17.65 12.31
C LEU A 161 6.42 17.26 12.88
N SER A 162 7.33 16.84 12.02
CA SER A 162 8.72 16.62 12.40
C SER A 162 9.37 17.96 12.75
N ALA A 163 10.20 17.99 13.80
CA ALA A 163 10.97 19.18 14.17
C ALA A 163 12.15 19.46 13.22
N GLY A 164 12.41 18.59 12.24
CA GLY A 164 13.48 18.72 11.25
C GLY A 164 13.69 17.44 10.48
N ASP A 165 14.69 17.42 9.62
CA ASP A 165 15.00 16.26 8.77
C ASP A 165 15.58 15.10 9.59
N ALA A 166 15.17 13.86 9.24
CA ALA A 166 15.72 12.62 9.78
C ALA A 166 15.79 12.56 11.32
N THR A 167 14.80 13.13 12.02
CA THR A 167 14.71 13.15 13.47
C THR A 167 13.47 12.46 14.01
N ALA A 168 13.56 11.93 15.24
CA ALA A 168 12.40 11.47 15.99
C ALA A 168 11.71 12.61 16.77
N ALA A 169 12.32 13.81 16.83
CA ALA A 169 11.76 14.95 17.53
C ALA A 169 10.55 15.53 16.77
N ALA A 170 9.50 15.85 17.51
CA ALA A 170 8.29 16.48 17.01
C ALA A 170 8.30 17.99 17.31
N ASP A 171 7.72 18.79 16.44
CA ASP A 171 7.32 20.13 16.74
C ASP A 171 6.16 20.07 17.76
N GLU A 172 6.47 20.45 19.02
CA GLU A 172 5.58 20.30 20.17
C GLU A 172 4.24 21.03 19.98
N ASP A 173 4.26 22.20 19.39
CA ASP A 173 3.07 23.02 19.16
C ASP A 173 2.09 22.37 18.17
N THR A 174 2.60 21.45 17.36
CA THR A 174 1.83 20.73 16.32
C THR A 174 1.28 19.39 16.82
N MET A 175 1.70 18.90 17.98
CA MET A 175 1.30 17.58 18.47
C MET A 175 -0.20 17.52 18.76
N ARG A 176 -0.87 16.52 18.21
CA ARG A 176 -2.30 16.25 18.39
C ARG A 176 -2.52 14.81 18.79
N ARG A 177 -3.29 14.61 19.85
CA ARG A 177 -3.79 13.28 20.23
C ARG A 177 -4.89 12.86 19.26
N LEU A 178 -4.81 11.63 18.77
CA LEU A 178 -5.80 11.04 17.89
C LEU A 178 -6.89 10.32 18.71
N THR A 179 -8.09 10.29 18.15
CA THR A 179 -9.23 9.53 18.67
C THR A 179 -9.84 8.66 17.57
N PHE A 180 -10.66 7.70 17.99
CA PHE A 180 -11.36 6.75 17.13
C PHE A 180 -12.80 6.64 17.61
N GLY A 181 -13.74 7.30 16.91
CA GLY A 181 -15.11 7.45 17.37
C GLY A 181 -15.23 8.18 18.71
N GLY A 182 -14.37 9.17 18.94
CA GLY A 182 -14.29 9.95 20.18
C GLY A 182 -13.47 9.32 21.31
N ALA A 183 -13.04 8.05 21.18
CA ALA A 183 -12.22 7.36 22.19
C ALA A 183 -10.73 7.46 21.85
N THR A 184 -9.87 7.61 22.87
CA THR A 184 -8.40 7.61 22.70
C THR A 184 -7.82 6.20 22.49
N ARG A 185 -8.59 5.17 22.82
CA ARG A 185 -8.24 3.75 22.66
C ARG A 185 -9.08 3.14 21.56
N VAL A 186 -8.47 2.28 20.77
CA VAL A 186 -9.14 1.43 19.78
C VAL A 186 -8.59 0.02 19.81
N VAL A 187 -9.47 -0.97 19.64
CA VAL A 187 -9.10 -2.38 19.43
C VAL A 187 -9.43 -2.72 17.98
N ILE A 188 -8.39 -3.04 17.20
CA ILE A 188 -8.51 -3.37 15.79
C ILE A 188 -8.52 -4.90 15.66
N PRO A 189 -9.63 -5.53 15.22
CA PRO A 189 -9.67 -6.97 15.01
C PRO A 189 -8.60 -7.45 14.03
N ALA A 190 -8.23 -8.72 14.11
CA ALA A 190 -7.34 -9.34 13.12
C ALA A 190 -7.96 -9.26 11.72
N GLY A 191 -7.16 -8.88 10.72
CA GLY A 191 -7.61 -8.70 9.34
C GLY A 191 -8.26 -7.34 9.03
N GLU A 192 -8.50 -6.49 10.04
CA GLU A 192 -9.25 -5.24 9.90
C GLU A 192 -8.35 -4.01 9.92
N GLN A 193 -8.97 -2.88 9.61
CA GLN A 193 -8.36 -1.55 9.70
C GLN A 193 -9.35 -0.54 10.31
N VAL A 194 -8.82 0.58 10.80
CA VAL A 194 -9.61 1.66 11.37
C VAL A 194 -9.10 3.01 10.93
N VAL A 195 -10.01 3.95 10.70
CA VAL A 195 -9.68 5.35 10.42
C VAL A 195 -9.86 6.15 11.70
N SER A 196 -8.90 7.04 12.02
CA SER A 196 -9.02 7.95 13.14
C SER A 196 -10.06 9.03 12.88
N ASP A 197 -10.57 9.65 13.95
CA ASP A 197 -11.27 10.92 13.83
C ASP A 197 -10.31 11.99 13.25
N ALA A 198 -10.90 12.99 12.60
CA ALA A 198 -10.12 14.09 12.05
C ALA A 198 -9.62 15.03 13.16
N VAL A 199 -8.34 15.39 13.11
CA VAL A 199 -7.76 16.41 13.99
C VAL A 199 -7.44 17.67 13.21
N ARG A 200 -7.65 18.84 13.82
CA ARG A 200 -7.22 20.13 13.24
C ARG A 200 -5.71 20.27 13.42
N LEU A 201 -5.01 20.27 12.32
CA LEU A 201 -3.59 20.54 12.22
C LEU A 201 -3.30 21.07 10.82
N LEU A 202 -2.64 22.22 10.74
CA LEU A 202 -2.12 22.72 9.47
C LEU A 202 -0.89 21.86 9.12
N ILE A 203 -1.00 21.07 8.07
CA ILE A 203 0.11 20.30 7.50
C ILE A 203 0.48 20.98 6.17
N PRO A 204 1.69 21.53 6.03
CA PRO A 204 2.20 21.96 4.73
C PRO A 204 2.41 20.76 3.80
N HIS A 205 2.34 20.95 2.49
CA HIS A 205 2.88 19.95 1.57
C HIS A 205 4.40 19.84 1.71
N ASP A 206 4.97 18.75 1.22
CA ASP A 206 6.42 18.50 1.25
C ASP A 206 6.99 18.58 2.68
N THR A 207 6.29 17.94 3.63
CA THR A 207 6.64 18.01 5.07
C THR A 207 6.56 16.60 5.68
N ASP A 208 7.54 16.30 6.54
CA ASP A 208 7.54 15.05 7.30
C ASP A 208 6.57 15.13 8.48
N VAL A 209 5.69 14.14 8.59
CA VAL A 209 4.69 13.97 9.63
C VAL A 209 5.05 12.74 10.46
N LEU A 210 5.00 12.89 11.78
CA LEU A 210 5.23 11.83 12.74
C LEU A 210 3.89 11.27 13.21
N VAL A 211 3.65 9.99 12.96
CA VAL A 211 2.50 9.26 13.50
C VAL A 211 3.00 8.26 14.51
N THR A 212 2.62 8.46 15.77
CA THR A 212 3.07 7.61 16.88
C THR A 212 1.91 6.82 17.45
N THR A 213 2.10 5.52 17.65
CA THR A 213 1.13 4.62 18.27
C THR A 213 1.76 3.86 19.43
N TYR A 214 0.98 3.53 20.45
CA TYR A 214 1.39 2.68 21.56
C TYR A 214 0.41 1.53 21.77
N SER A 215 0.96 0.30 21.87
CA SER A 215 0.20 -0.92 22.18
C SER A 215 0.78 -1.56 23.45
N PRO A 216 0.01 -1.69 24.55
CA PRO A 216 0.51 -2.30 25.78
C PRO A 216 0.51 -3.83 25.77
N THR A 217 -0.27 -4.46 24.87
CA THR A 217 -0.55 -5.89 24.90
C THR A 217 -0.01 -6.61 23.67
N PRO A 218 0.34 -7.89 23.75
CA PRO A 218 0.69 -8.71 22.61
C PRO A 218 -0.42 -8.73 21.56
N SER A 219 -0.02 -8.57 20.28
CA SER A 219 -0.96 -8.52 19.15
C SER A 219 -0.67 -9.56 18.06
N GLY A 220 0.37 -10.41 18.25
CA GLY A 220 0.84 -11.29 17.18
C GLY A 220 1.56 -10.50 16.09
N PRO A 221 1.60 -11.02 14.85
CA PRO A 221 2.37 -10.44 13.76
C PRO A 221 2.02 -8.97 13.51
N VAL A 222 3.04 -8.12 13.43
CA VAL A 222 2.89 -6.69 13.15
C VAL A 222 2.64 -6.48 11.67
N THR A 223 1.51 -5.92 11.30
CA THR A 223 1.25 -5.49 9.93
C THR A 223 2.23 -4.39 9.55
N TYR A 224 3.03 -4.60 8.49
CA TYR A 224 4.12 -3.69 8.16
C TYR A 224 4.38 -3.54 6.66
N HIS A 225 5.12 -2.49 6.33
CA HIS A 225 5.74 -2.26 5.03
C HIS A 225 7.27 -2.20 5.21
N PRO A 226 8.06 -3.06 4.52
CA PRO A 226 9.49 -3.25 4.84
C PRO A 226 10.44 -2.25 4.20
N HIS A 227 10.00 -1.48 3.20
CA HIS A 227 10.87 -0.62 2.40
C HIS A 227 10.42 0.84 2.41
N ALA A 228 10.34 1.44 3.61
CA ALA A 228 9.82 2.80 3.77
C ALA A 228 10.61 3.86 2.98
N GLN A 229 11.88 3.63 2.68
CA GLN A 229 12.83 4.66 2.22
C GLN A 229 12.85 5.91 3.12
N GLN A 230 12.40 5.71 4.36
CA GLN A 230 12.38 6.65 5.47
C GLN A 230 12.87 5.95 6.73
N THR A 231 13.38 6.71 7.70
CA THR A 231 13.74 6.18 9.01
C THR A 231 12.61 6.45 10.00
N SER A 232 11.98 5.38 10.49
CA SER A 232 11.02 5.41 11.61
C SER A 232 11.70 4.99 12.91
N TYR A 233 11.01 5.13 14.04
CA TYR A 233 11.62 4.98 15.35
C TYR A 233 10.76 4.16 16.30
N VAL A 234 11.42 3.50 17.28
CA VAL A 234 10.75 2.72 18.34
C VAL A 234 11.31 3.09 19.69
N ALA A 235 10.44 3.21 20.68
CA ALA A 235 10.78 3.48 22.07
C ALA A 235 10.07 2.47 22.99
N THR A 236 10.71 2.12 24.13
CA THR A 236 10.10 1.32 25.18
C THR A 236 9.12 2.17 26.01
N GLY A 237 7.98 1.61 26.34
CA GLY A 237 6.89 2.27 27.08
C GLY A 237 6.06 3.22 26.22
N ASP A 238 5.07 3.83 26.86
CA ASP A 238 4.25 4.87 26.19
C ASP A 238 5.04 6.19 26.12
N ARG A 239 5.43 6.54 24.89
CA ARG A 239 6.17 7.75 24.53
C ARG A 239 5.46 8.53 23.45
N THR A 240 4.17 8.28 23.25
CA THR A 240 3.39 8.87 22.15
C THR A 240 3.42 10.41 22.18
N GLU A 241 3.44 11.01 23.35
CA GLU A 241 3.45 12.47 23.53
C GLU A 241 4.84 13.06 23.78
N ASP A 242 5.91 12.26 23.65
CA ASP A 242 7.27 12.81 23.77
C ASP A 242 7.62 13.62 22.51
N SER A 243 7.86 14.91 22.68
CA SER A 243 8.24 15.83 21.60
C SER A 243 9.74 15.86 21.35
N THR A 244 10.55 15.43 22.34
CA THR A 244 12.02 15.55 22.26
C THR A 244 12.67 14.54 21.32
N GLY A 245 12.02 13.39 21.10
CA GLY A 245 12.58 12.26 20.37
C GLY A 245 13.62 11.44 21.12
N ALA A 246 14.10 11.91 22.30
CA ALA A 246 15.16 11.26 23.04
C ALA A 246 14.90 9.79 23.44
N PRO A 247 13.68 9.37 23.81
CA PRO A 247 13.37 7.97 24.10
C PRO A 247 13.41 7.03 22.89
N TYR A 248 13.36 7.55 21.68
CA TYR A 248 13.27 6.78 20.44
C TYR A 248 14.65 6.33 19.95
N THR A 249 15.26 5.42 20.68
CA THR A 249 16.64 4.97 20.46
C THR A 249 16.80 3.91 19.38
N GLN A 250 15.73 3.22 19.02
CA GLN A 250 15.76 2.20 17.96
C GLN A 250 15.29 2.82 16.65
N ARG A 251 16.09 2.64 15.59
CA ARG A 251 15.74 3.05 14.21
C ARG A 251 15.26 1.85 13.41
N THR A 252 14.34 2.08 12.49
CA THR A 252 13.77 1.04 11.64
C THR A 252 13.48 1.59 10.25
N PRO A 253 13.71 0.80 9.17
CA PRO A 253 13.31 1.15 7.81
C PRO A 253 11.87 0.75 7.48
N TYR A 254 11.02 0.50 8.48
CA TYR A 254 9.67 -0.02 8.31
C TYR A 254 8.62 1.00 8.69
N TRP A 255 7.49 0.99 7.96
CA TRP A 255 6.23 1.53 8.48
C TRP A 255 5.41 0.38 9.09
N ARG A 256 4.85 0.63 10.27
CA ARG A 256 4.13 -0.37 11.07
C ARG A 256 2.74 0.11 11.42
N TYR A 257 1.74 -0.72 11.22
CA TYR A 257 0.32 -0.47 11.45
C TYR A 257 -0.28 0.66 10.59
N LEU A 258 0.47 1.67 10.22
CA LEU A 258 0.02 2.85 9.48
C LEU A 258 -0.01 2.56 7.97
N THR A 259 -1.16 2.86 7.32
CA THR A 259 -1.35 2.63 5.88
C THR A 259 -1.82 3.84 5.09
N ALA A 260 -2.29 4.90 5.76
CA ALA A 260 -2.64 6.15 5.09
C ALA A 260 -2.59 7.35 6.04
N LEU A 261 -2.28 8.50 5.45
CA LEU A 261 -2.50 9.84 5.98
C LEU A 261 -3.37 10.60 4.97
N ASP A 262 -4.59 10.96 5.36
CA ASP A 262 -5.47 11.82 4.58
C ASP A 262 -5.48 13.23 5.17
N VAL A 263 -5.62 14.22 4.31
CA VAL A 263 -5.72 15.63 4.70
C VAL A 263 -6.97 16.30 4.09
N LEU A 264 -7.53 17.25 4.80
CA LEU A 264 -8.56 18.15 4.28
C LEU A 264 -7.86 19.31 3.57
N SER A 265 -7.70 19.18 2.25
CA SER A 265 -6.85 20.02 1.43
C SER A 265 -7.65 21.13 0.71
N ASN A 266 -7.03 22.31 0.60
CA ASN A 266 -7.47 23.38 -0.27
C ASN A 266 -6.58 23.50 -1.54
N GLU A 267 -5.48 22.78 -1.59
CA GLU A 267 -4.52 22.78 -2.69
C GLU A 267 -4.65 21.56 -3.62
N ALA A 268 -5.28 20.49 -3.15
CA ALA A 268 -5.58 19.29 -3.94
C ALA A 268 -7.08 18.96 -3.89
N ASP A 269 -7.63 18.47 -5.00
CA ASP A 269 -9.04 18.11 -5.21
C ASP A 269 -9.20 16.67 -5.74
N GLY A 270 -8.21 15.82 -5.51
CA GLY A 270 -8.20 14.41 -5.83
C GLY A 270 -6.83 13.77 -5.61
N THR A 271 -6.79 12.46 -5.74
CA THR A 271 -5.61 11.64 -5.48
C THR A 271 -5.23 10.83 -6.72
N VAL A 272 -3.94 10.84 -7.06
CA VAL A 272 -3.30 9.90 -7.99
C VAL A 272 -2.70 8.78 -7.14
N VAL A 273 -3.14 7.55 -7.34
CA VAL A 273 -2.55 6.37 -6.71
C VAL A 273 -1.55 5.73 -7.66
N VAL A 274 -0.31 5.61 -7.22
CA VAL A 274 0.73 4.90 -7.97
C VAL A 274 0.84 3.49 -7.43
N PHE A 275 0.44 2.51 -8.24
CA PHE A 275 0.33 1.10 -7.90
C PHE A 275 1.40 0.31 -8.65
N GLY A 276 2.37 -0.26 -7.90
CA GLY A 276 3.54 -0.85 -8.55
C GLY A 276 4.29 -1.86 -7.70
N ASP A 277 5.49 -2.18 -8.16
CA ASP A 277 6.42 -3.08 -7.49
C ASP A 277 7.59 -2.34 -6.81
N SER A 278 8.78 -2.96 -6.74
CA SER A 278 9.98 -2.37 -6.11
C SER A 278 10.45 -1.08 -6.76
N ILE A 279 10.17 -0.89 -8.04
CA ILE A 279 10.52 0.31 -8.79
C ILE A 279 9.66 1.48 -8.32
N THR A 280 8.39 1.24 -8.09
CA THR A 280 7.45 2.22 -7.53
C THR A 280 7.66 2.42 -6.04
N ASP A 281 7.89 1.33 -5.28
CA ASP A 281 8.26 1.34 -3.86
C ASP A 281 9.52 2.19 -3.60
N GLY A 282 10.41 2.25 -4.60
CA GLY A 282 11.57 3.13 -4.61
C GLY A 282 12.84 2.49 -4.07
N ILE A 283 12.97 1.17 -4.21
CA ILE A 283 14.23 0.46 -3.88
C ILE A 283 15.40 1.13 -4.58
N THR A 284 16.49 1.37 -3.82
CA THR A 284 17.69 2.08 -4.25
C THR A 284 17.61 3.62 -4.28
N SER A 285 16.45 4.21 -4.01
CA SER A 285 16.39 5.66 -3.79
C SER A 285 17.11 6.05 -2.48
N THR A 286 17.64 7.26 -2.43
CA THR A 286 18.31 7.78 -1.23
C THR A 286 17.32 7.87 -0.05
N VAL A 287 17.61 7.14 1.03
CA VAL A 287 16.76 7.09 2.25
C VAL A 287 16.60 8.49 2.85
N GLY A 288 15.37 8.86 3.19
CA GLY A 288 15.02 10.15 3.76
C GLY A 288 15.06 11.32 2.80
N ALA A 289 15.33 11.09 1.50
CA ALA A 289 15.45 12.19 0.54
C ALA A 289 14.17 12.38 -0.32
N ASN A 290 13.15 11.53 -0.16
CA ASN A 290 11.89 11.58 -0.91
C ASN A 290 12.11 11.65 -2.43
N ARG A 291 12.94 10.73 -2.96
CA ARG A 291 13.36 10.72 -4.38
C ARG A 291 12.83 9.54 -5.18
N ARG A 292 11.84 8.83 -4.66
CA ARG A 292 11.10 7.83 -5.43
C ARG A 292 10.40 8.55 -6.58
N TRP A 293 10.20 7.87 -7.71
CA TRP A 293 9.58 8.55 -8.86
C TRP A 293 8.16 9.08 -8.57
N PRO A 294 7.33 8.46 -7.70
CA PRO A 294 6.05 9.06 -7.31
C PRO A 294 6.22 10.36 -6.52
N ASP A 295 7.21 10.47 -5.62
CA ASP A 295 7.50 11.70 -4.87
C ASP A 295 7.86 12.83 -5.85
N VAL A 296 8.80 12.56 -6.77
CA VAL A 296 9.20 13.54 -7.81
C VAL A 296 8.06 13.88 -8.77
N LEU A 297 7.10 12.96 -9.00
CA LEU A 297 5.90 13.26 -9.80
C LEU A 297 4.99 14.27 -9.10
N GLY A 298 4.79 14.12 -7.78
CA GLY A 298 4.06 15.07 -6.94
C GLY A 298 4.68 16.46 -7.00
N ASP A 299 6.00 16.55 -6.77
CA ASP A 299 6.77 17.79 -6.86
C ASP A 299 6.61 18.48 -8.23
N ARG A 300 6.68 17.70 -9.29
CA ARG A 300 6.50 18.23 -10.66
C ARG A 300 5.09 18.75 -10.90
N LEU A 301 4.09 18.05 -10.39
CA LEU A 301 2.69 18.47 -10.53
C LEU A 301 2.45 19.79 -9.78
N ARG A 302 2.91 19.90 -8.54
CA ARG A 302 2.85 21.13 -7.73
C ARG A 302 3.60 22.28 -8.41
N SER A 303 4.83 22.04 -8.86
CA SER A 303 5.63 23.03 -9.56
C SER A 303 4.98 23.54 -10.86
N ALA A 304 4.37 22.63 -11.63
CA ALA A 304 3.68 22.97 -12.86
C ALA A 304 2.40 23.81 -12.59
N LEU A 305 1.67 23.48 -11.53
CA LEU A 305 0.50 24.26 -11.08
C LEU A 305 0.90 25.65 -10.59
N ALA A 306 1.96 25.76 -9.76
CA ALA A 306 2.52 27.02 -9.31
C ALA A 306 3.02 27.89 -10.49
N GLY A 307 3.52 27.25 -11.55
CA GLY A 307 3.89 27.88 -12.84
C GLY A 307 2.71 28.25 -13.73
N GLY A 308 1.46 28.12 -13.24
CA GLY A 308 0.25 28.54 -13.95
C GLY A 308 -0.25 27.55 -15.02
N GLN A 309 0.25 26.32 -15.06
CA GLN A 309 -0.26 25.31 -15.98
C GLN A 309 -1.67 24.88 -15.55
N ARG A 310 -2.57 24.71 -16.54
CA ARG A 310 -3.94 24.21 -16.30
C ARG A 310 -3.94 22.68 -16.20
N LEU A 311 -3.62 22.16 -15.04
CA LEU A 311 -3.60 20.76 -14.70
C LEU A 311 -4.59 20.46 -13.54
N PRO A 312 -5.01 19.20 -13.35
CA PRO A 312 -5.72 18.80 -12.13
C PRO A 312 -4.84 19.03 -10.90
N ARG A 313 -5.44 19.44 -9.80
CA ARG A 313 -4.76 19.63 -8.52
C ARG A 313 -4.84 18.31 -7.73
N TYR A 314 -4.00 17.36 -8.07
CA TYR A 314 -4.00 16.07 -7.41
C TYR A 314 -2.77 15.91 -6.53
N SER A 315 -2.97 15.21 -5.40
CA SER A 315 -1.89 14.60 -4.63
C SER A 315 -1.44 13.30 -5.27
N VAL A 316 -0.25 12.83 -4.91
CA VAL A 316 0.31 11.56 -5.37
C VAL A 316 0.62 10.68 -4.17
N VAL A 317 0.07 9.46 -4.13
CA VAL A 317 0.36 8.47 -3.09
C VAL A 317 0.96 7.20 -3.68
N ASN A 318 1.86 6.56 -2.93
CA ASN A 318 2.66 5.44 -3.38
C ASN A 318 2.19 4.12 -2.76
N GLU A 319 1.71 3.21 -3.59
CA GLU A 319 1.27 1.86 -3.23
C GLU A 319 2.15 0.77 -3.87
N GLY A 320 3.44 1.06 -4.02
CA GLY A 320 4.44 0.09 -4.44
C GLY A 320 4.68 -0.99 -3.38
N ILE A 321 4.92 -2.21 -3.82
CA ILE A 321 5.38 -3.33 -2.98
C ILE A 321 6.54 -4.02 -3.67
N SER A 322 7.71 -4.06 -3.03
CA SER A 322 8.89 -4.73 -3.59
C SER A 322 8.62 -6.19 -3.91
N GLY A 323 8.96 -6.58 -5.15
CA GLY A 323 8.78 -7.93 -5.67
C GLY A 323 7.35 -8.29 -6.07
N ASN A 324 6.43 -7.33 -6.06
CA ASN A 324 5.03 -7.57 -6.41
C ASN A 324 4.84 -8.04 -7.85
N GLN A 325 3.96 -9.00 -8.03
CA GLN A 325 3.54 -9.54 -9.32
C GLN A 325 2.11 -9.13 -9.64
N VAL A 326 1.75 -9.11 -10.90
CA VAL A 326 0.35 -8.93 -11.32
C VAL A 326 -0.48 -10.15 -10.91
N LEU A 327 0.05 -11.37 -11.15
CA LEU A 327 -0.71 -12.61 -11.19
C LEU A 327 -0.60 -13.47 -9.91
N ALA A 328 0.58 -13.49 -9.26
CA ALA A 328 0.86 -14.44 -8.19
C ALA A 328 1.14 -13.75 -6.87
N ASP A 329 0.58 -14.30 -5.79
CA ASP A 329 0.87 -13.88 -4.42
C ASP A 329 2.25 -14.38 -3.98
N GLY A 330 2.84 -13.64 -3.05
CA GLY A 330 3.98 -14.11 -2.27
C GLY A 330 5.34 -13.95 -2.93
N LEU A 331 6.33 -14.03 -2.06
CA LEU A 331 7.75 -14.20 -2.35
C LEU A 331 8.23 -15.53 -1.71
N GLY A 332 7.44 -16.59 -1.86
CA GLY A 332 7.59 -17.84 -1.12
C GLY A 332 6.73 -17.94 0.15
N ARG A 333 5.85 -16.95 0.40
CA ARG A 333 4.89 -16.92 1.51
C ARG A 333 3.51 -16.57 0.97
N PRO A 334 2.59 -17.55 0.82
CA PRO A 334 1.33 -17.36 0.10
C PRO A 334 0.39 -16.27 0.64
N ALA A 335 0.43 -16.01 1.95
CA ALA A 335 -0.45 -15.02 2.58
C ALA A 335 0.09 -13.59 2.55
N GLU A 336 1.34 -13.39 2.16
CA GLU A 336 2.06 -12.11 2.20
C GLU A 336 2.39 -11.66 0.79
N ASN A 337 2.61 -10.34 0.59
CA ASN A 337 2.86 -9.74 -0.72
C ASN A 337 1.81 -10.20 -1.75
N GLN A 338 0.55 -9.91 -1.47
CA GLN A 338 -0.56 -10.27 -2.35
C GLN A 338 -0.34 -9.70 -3.75
N SER A 339 -0.72 -10.46 -4.78
CA SER A 339 -0.61 -10.04 -6.19
C SER A 339 -1.35 -8.74 -6.46
N GLY A 340 -0.97 -8.07 -7.53
CA GLY A 340 -1.67 -6.87 -8.00
C GLY A 340 -3.17 -7.11 -8.09
N LEU A 341 -3.61 -8.23 -8.67
CA LEU A 341 -5.02 -8.60 -8.78
C LEU A 341 -5.71 -8.73 -7.41
N ASN A 342 -5.04 -9.27 -6.39
CA ASN A 342 -5.66 -9.52 -5.09
C ASN A 342 -5.69 -8.29 -4.17
N ARG A 343 -4.72 -7.36 -4.31
CA ARG A 343 -4.63 -6.18 -3.45
C ARG A 343 -5.18 -4.88 -4.06
N PHE A 344 -5.52 -4.87 -5.35
CA PHE A 344 -5.90 -3.65 -6.08
C PHE A 344 -7.07 -2.92 -5.47
N GLY A 345 -8.12 -3.66 -5.10
CA GLY A 345 -9.29 -3.10 -4.43
C GLY A 345 -8.95 -2.37 -3.13
N ARG A 346 -8.08 -3.00 -2.30
CA ARG A 346 -7.66 -2.46 -1.01
C ARG A 346 -6.67 -1.31 -1.15
N ASP A 347 -5.61 -1.48 -1.94
CA ASP A 347 -4.47 -0.56 -1.92
C ASP A 347 -4.58 0.56 -2.96
N ALA A 348 -5.41 0.39 -4.00
CA ALA A 348 -5.60 1.44 -4.99
C ALA A 348 -7.02 2.03 -4.98
N LEU A 349 -8.03 1.19 -5.15
CA LEU A 349 -9.38 1.66 -5.40
C LEU A 349 -10.11 2.19 -4.15
N SER A 350 -9.65 1.86 -2.94
CA SER A 350 -10.25 2.32 -1.68
C SER A 350 -9.57 3.55 -1.07
N ARG A 351 -8.53 4.07 -1.70
CA ARG A 351 -7.85 5.29 -1.22
C ARG A 351 -8.76 6.51 -1.34
N THR A 352 -8.51 7.50 -0.49
CA THR A 352 -9.36 8.69 -0.40
C THR A 352 -9.32 9.50 -1.70
N ASP A 353 -10.49 9.71 -2.28
CA ASP A 353 -10.78 10.53 -3.46
C ASP A 353 -9.87 10.25 -4.67
N VAL A 354 -9.69 8.97 -5.01
CA VAL A 354 -8.91 8.54 -6.18
C VAL A 354 -9.54 9.07 -7.46
N LYS A 355 -8.73 9.65 -8.33
CA LYS A 355 -9.12 10.10 -9.67
C LYS A 355 -8.38 9.35 -10.77
N VAL A 356 -7.13 9.00 -10.50
CA VAL A 356 -6.24 8.34 -11.46
C VAL A 356 -5.47 7.23 -10.74
N VAL A 357 -5.34 6.09 -11.39
CA VAL A 357 -4.39 5.04 -10.98
C VAL A 357 -3.27 4.97 -12.01
N VAL A 358 -2.01 5.00 -11.54
CA VAL A 358 -0.84 4.72 -12.38
C VAL A 358 -0.37 3.31 -12.08
N ILE A 359 -0.27 2.44 -13.09
CA ILE A 359 0.15 1.03 -12.92
C ILE A 359 1.55 0.84 -13.49
N ASP A 360 2.48 0.40 -12.62
CA ASP A 360 3.87 0.04 -12.96
C ASP A 360 4.17 -1.36 -12.41
N LEU A 361 3.66 -2.40 -13.09
CA LEU A 361 3.71 -3.81 -12.69
C LEU A 361 3.96 -4.73 -13.87
N GLY A 362 4.58 -5.90 -13.60
CA GLY A 362 4.73 -6.99 -14.57
C GLY A 362 6.15 -7.51 -14.73
N ILE A 363 7.18 -6.77 -14.30
CA ILE A 363 8.57 -7.24 -14.41
C ILE A 363 8.83 -8.46 -13.51
N ASN A 364 8.21 -8.50 -12.32
CA ASN A 364 8.37 -9.64 -11.41
C ASN A 364 7.64 -10.90 -11.89
N ASP A 365 6.56 -10.76 -12.65
CA ASP A 365 5.93 -11.90 -13.33
C ASP A 365 6.90 -12.52 -14.34
N ILE A 366 7.60 -11.68 -15.13
CA ILE A 366 8.63 -12.15 -16.06
C ILE A 366 9.81 -12.81 -15.33
N LEU A 367 10.26 -12.23 -14.22
CA LEU A 367 11.44 -12.70 -13.49
C LEU A 367 11.19 -13.98 -12.69
N ARG A 368 9.97 -14.22 -12.22
CA ARG A 368 9.64 -15.25 -11.24
C ARG A 368 8.80 -16.40 -11.77
N ASP A 369 8.07 -16.23 -12.87
CA ASP A 369 7.33 -17.34 -13.46
C ASP A 369 8.29 -18.35 -14.10
N PRO A 370 8.37 -19.59 -13.56
CA PRO A 370 9.22 -20.64 -14.12
C PRO A 370 8.68 -21.17 -15.46
N ARG A 371 7.40 -20.91 -15.77
CA ARG A 371 6.70 -21.33 -16.98
C ARG A 371 6.27 -20.12 -17.80
N LEU A 372 7.21 -19.22 -18.04
CA LEU A 372 6.97 -18.00 -18.82
C LEU A 372 6.72 -18.37 -20.30
N ASP A 373 5.47 -18.56 -20.67
CA ASP A 373 4.99 -18.99 -22.00
C ASP A 373 4.54 -17.80 -22.86
N GLY A 374 4.86 -16.58 -22.49
CA GLY A 374 4.55 -15.39 -23.28
C GLY A 374 3.89 -14.25 -22.48
N PRO A 375 3.44 -13.21 -23.17
CA PRO A 375 2.93 -12.00 -22.54
C PRO A 375 1.46 -12.08 -22.11
N ASP A 376 0.67 -13.02 -22.66
CA ASP A 376 -0.80 -12.96 -22.66
C ASP A 376 -1.42 -12.99 -21.26
N ARG A 377 -0.89 -13.80 -20.36
CA ARG A 377 -1.39 -13.89 -18.98
C ARG A 377 -1.19 -12.58 -18.25
N ILE A 378 0.02 -11.97 -18.36
CA ILE A 378 0.35 -10.69 -17.72
C ILE A 378 -0.54 -9.58 -18.30
N LEU A 379 -0.66 -9.51 -19.62
CA LEU A 379 -1.52 -8.53 -20.30
C LEU A 379 -3.00 -8.69 -19.90
N THR A 380 -3.48 -9.91 -19.74
CA THR A 380 -4.84 -10.19 -19.28
C THR A 380 -5.02 -9.69 -17.83
N GLY A 381 -4.05 -9.93 -16.95
CA GLY A 381 -4.06 -9.42 -15.58
C GLY A 381 -4.09 -7.89 -15.54
N LEU A 382 -3.22 -7.23 -16.31
CA LEU A 382 -3.18 -5.76 -16.41
C LEU A 382 -4.51 -5.19 -16.93
N ARG A 383 -5.11 -5.79 -17.97
CA ARG A 383 -6.43 -5.38 -18.46
C ARG A 383 -7.55 -5.62 -17.43
N THR A 384 -7.39 -6.59 -16.53
CA THR A 384 -8.34 -6.81 -15.44
C THR A 384 -8.29 -5.67 -14.44
N LEU A 385 -7.08 -5.23 -14.01
CA LEU A 385 -6.92 -4.06 -13.15
C LEU A 385 -7.54 -2.80 -13.78
N VAL A 386 -7.33 -2.59 -15.08
CA VAL A 386 -7.92 -1.47 -15.82
C VAL A 386 -9.44 -1.51 -15.80
N ARG A 387 -10.06 -2.68 -16.08
CA ARG A 387 -11.53 -2.81 -16.02
C ARG A 387 -12.08 -2.53 -14.62
N GLU A 388 -11.40 -2.98 -13.57
CA GLU A 388 -11.82 -2.72 -12.19
C GLU A 388 -11.74 -1.22 -11.84
N ALA A 389 -10.71 -0.51 -12.32
CA ALA A 389 -10.60 0.93 -12.18
C ALA A 389 -11.70 1.67 -12.97
N HIS A 390 -11.94 1.28 -14.22
CA HIS A 390 -12.99 1.85 -15.07
C HIS A 390 -14.40 1.63 -14.48
N ALA A 391 -14.66 0.49 -13.84
CA ALA A 391 -15.92 0.23 -13.14
C ALA A 391 -16.19 1.25 -12.01
N ARG A 392 -15.18 1.99 -11.57
CA ARG A 392 -15.27 3.10 -10.60
C ARG A 392 -15.12 4.49 -11.24
N GLY A 393 -15.11 4.58 -12.57
CA GLY A 393 -14.94 5.84 -13.31
C GLY A 393 -13.51 6.42 -13.21
N LEU A 394 -12.52 5.62 -12.83
CA LEU A 394 -11.14 6.06 -12.67
C LEU A 394 -10.40 5.96 -14.00
N LYS A 395 -9.49 6.90 -14.24
CA LYS A 395 -8.55 6.84 -15.34
C LYS A 395 -7.33 6.01 -14.97
N VAL A 396 -6.79 5.26 -15.94
CA VAL A 396 -5.60 4.43 -15.74
C VAL A 396 -4.48 4.84 -16.68
N VAL A 397 -3.35 5.20 -16.12
CA VAL A 397 -2.09 5.42 -16.85
C VAL A 397 -1.19 4.22 -16.58
N GLY A 398 -0.65 3.59 -17.62
CA GLY A 398 0.25 2.45 -17.44
C GLY A 398 1.67 2.75 -17.86
N ALA A 399 2.63 2.14 -17.18
CA ALA A 399 4.04 2.20 -17.51
C ALA A 399 4.47 1.08 -18.46
N THR A 400 5.44 1.36 -19.32
CA THR A 400 6.18 0.30 -20.02
C THR A 400 7.24 -0.28 -19.09
N LEU A 401 7.45 -1.61 -19.16
CA LEU A 401 8.45 -2.32 -18.37
C LEU A 401 9.85 -1.91 -18.79
N MET A 402 10.68 -1.46 -17.85
CA MET A 402 12.04 -1.02 -18.09
C MET A 402 12.96 -2.17 -18.49
N PRO A 403 14.08 -1.88 -19.19
CA PRO A 403 15.06 -2.89 -19.55
C PRO A 403 15.87 -3.35 -18.33
N PHE A 404 16.29 -4.62 -18.33
CA PHE A 404 16.98 -5.24 -17.19
C PHE A 404 18.14 -6.15 -17.58
N LYS A 405 18.75 -5.96 -18.76
CA LYS A 405 19.95 -6.71 -19.17
C LYS A 405 21.12 -6.37 -18.26
N GLY A 406 21.72 -7.39 -17.70
CA GLY A 406 22.74 -7.32 -16.63
C GLY A 406 22.22 -7.86 -15.30
N HIS A 407 20.94 -7.76 -15.03
CA HIS A 407 20.33 -8.37 -13.87
C HIS A 407 20.43 -9.92 -13.94
N ARG A 408 20.68 -10.57 -12.79
CA ARG A 408 20.87 -12.04 -12.69
C ARG A 408 19.73 -12.87 -13.27
N GLY A 409 18.53 -12.31 -13.33
CA GLY A 409 17.33 -12.95 -13.88
C GLY A 409 17.12 -12.71 -15.37
N TRP A 410 17.99 -11.95 -16.03
CA TRP A 410 17.84 -11.67 -17.45
C TRP A 410 18.14 -12.88 -18.32
N THR A 411 17.30 -13.11 -19.33
CA THR A 411 17.54 -14.06 -20.43
C THR A 411 16.98 -13.49 -21.72
N PRO A 412 17.45 -13.93 -22.91
CA PRO A 412 16.87 -13.49 -24.19
C PRO A 412 15.36 -13.78 -24.29
N ALA A 413 14.88 -14.89 -23.73
CA ALA A 413 13.46 -15.25 -23.74
C ALA A 413 12.62 -14.28 -22.88
N ARG A 414 13.08 -13.95 -21.68
CA ARG A 414 12.43 -12.97 -20.80
C ARG A 414 12.42 -11.57 -21.40
N GLU A 415 13.51 -11.18 -22.05
CA GLU A 415 13.58 -9.92 -22.79
C GLU A 415 12.58 -9.89 -23.94
N ALA A 416 12.42 -10.98 -24.69
CA ALA A 416 11.44 -11.05 -25.77
C ALA A 416 10.00 -10.86 -25.24
N VAL A 417 9.65 -11.46 -24.09
CA VAL A 417 8.34 -11.27 -23.45
C VAL A 417 8.16 -9.81 -23.00
N ARG A 418 9.17 -9.21 -22.39
CA ARG A 418 9.12 -7.78 -22.01
C ARG A 418 8.84 -6.89 -23.21
N GLN A 419 9.54 -7.11 -24.32
CA GLN A 419 9.34 -6.34 -25.55
C GLN A 419 7.94 -6.52 -26.13
N GLN A 420 7.39 -7.73 -26.10
CA GLN A 420 6.01 -8.00 -26.54
C GLN A 420 4.97 -7.28 -25.68
N ILE A 421 5.13 -7.31 -24.34
CA ILE A 421 4.27 -6.55 -23.42
C ILE A 421 4.34 -5.06 -23.74
N ASN A 422 5.54 -4.51 -23.84
CA ASN A 422 5.74 -3.08 -24.15
C ASN A 422 5.16 -2.66 -25.49
N ALA A 423 5.24 -3.55 -26.52
CA ALA A 423 4.62 -3.30 -27.82
C ALA A 423 3.09 -3.18 -27.70
N GLN A 424 2.44 -4.07 -26.93
CA GLN A 424 1.00 -4.02 -26.68
C GLN A 424 0.58 -2.79 -25.87
N ILE A 425 1.37 -2.40 -24.85
CA ILE A 425 1.14 -1.19 -24.07
C ILE A 425 1.20 0.04 -24.98
N ARG A 426 2.23 0.17 -25.81
CA ARG A 426 2.39 1.30 -26.75
C ARG A 426 1.33 1.35 -27.84
N ALA A 427 0.79 0.21 -28.21
CA ALA A 427 -0.31 0.13 -29.19
C ALA A 427 -1.65 0.64 -28.65
N GLY A 428 -1.74 1.00 -27.33
CA GLY A 428 -2.95 1.53 -26.71
C GLY A 428 -4.00 0.47 -26.34
N GLY A 429 -3.64 -0.82 -26.36
CA GLY A 429 -4.57 -1.92 -26.07
C GLY A 429 -4.68 -2.31 -24.59
N VAL A 430 -4.09 -1.55 -23.66
CA VAL A 430 -4.02 -1.92 -22.25
C VAL A 430 -4.51 -0.78 -21.34
N TYR A 431 -4.07 0.45 -21.52
CA TYR A 431 -4.28 1.59 -20.63
C TYR A 431 -4.87 2.79 -21.39
N ASP A 432 -5.43 3.76 -20.65
CA ASP A 432 -5.96 5.01 -21.23
C ASP A 432 -4.84 5.94 -21.70
N ALA A 433 -3.68 5.87 -21.05
CA ALA A 433 -2.47 6.61 -21.42
C ALA A 433 -1.23 5.83 -21.00
N VAL A 434 -0.07 6.19 -21.57
CA VAL A 434 1.19 5.46 -21.36
C VAL A 434 2.30 6.40 -20.90
N ALA A 435 3.00 6.00 -19.82
CA ALA A 435 4.30 6.52 -19.42
C ALA A 435 5.40 5.58 -19.96
N ASP A 436 6.15 6.02 -20.97
CA ASP A 436 7.14 5.16 -21.63
C ASP A 436 8.49 5.16 -20.91
N PHE A 437 8.54 4.48 -19.74
CA PHE A 437 9.75 4.36 -18.92
C PHE A 437 10.86 3.58 -19.62
N ASP A 438 10.53 2.54 -20.42
CA ASP A 438 11.50 1.82 -21.23
C ASP A 438 12.25 2.75 -22.18
N LYS A 439 11.52 3.58 -22.93
CA LYS A 439 12.16 4.53 -23.86
C LYS A 439 13.00 5.57 -23.14
N ALA A 440 12.56 6.00 -21.95
CA ALA A 440 13.22 7.06 -21.18
C ALA A 440 14.54 6.60 -20.55
N LEU A 441 14.58 5.38 -20.04
CA LEU A 441 15.68 4.91 -19.22
C LEU A 441 16.66 3.97 -19.93
N ARG A 442 16.30 3.44 -21.11
CA ARG A 442 17.16 2.51 -21.84
C ARG A 442 18.41 3.17 -22.40
N ASP A 443 19.49 2.40 -22.41
CA ASP A 443 20.74 2.78 -23.08
C ASP A 443 20.51 2.91 -24.60
N PRO A 444 20.89 4.03 -25.23
CA PRO A 444 20.70 4.22 -26.67
C PRO A 444 21.51 3.25 -27.54
N TYR A 445 22.60 2.66 -27.01
CA TYR A 445 23.46 1.72 -27.73
C TYR A 445 23.06 0.25 -27.50
N ASP A 446 22.48 -0.07 -26.35
CA ASP A 446 21.89 -1.39 -26.07
C ASP A 446 20.55 -1.21 -25.32
N PRO A 447 19.43 -1.10 -26.04
CA PRO A 447 18.12 -0.79 -25.44
C PRO A 447 17.56 -1.90 -24.54
N ARG A 448 18.30 -2.99 -24.33
CA ARG A 448 17.92 -4.07 -23.41
C ARG A 448 18.40 -3.83 -21.98
N ARG A 449 19.25 -2.83 -21.72
CA ARG A 449 19.76 -2.44 -20.40
C ARG A 449 19.43 -1.00 -20.06
N LEU A 450 19.43 -0.70 -18.77
CA LEU A 450 19.38 0.68 -18.28
C LEU A 450 20.61 1.45 -18.74
N ARG A 451 20.43 2.75 -19.01
CA ARG A 451 21.55 3.66 -19.20
C ARG A 451 22.37 3.71 -17.90
N PRO A 452 23.71 3.68 -17.94
CA PRO A 452 24.53 3.59 -16.75
C PRO A 452 24.24 4.67 -15.70
N ASP A 453 23.95 5.90 -16.10
CA ASP A 453 23.61 6.99 -15.16
C ASP A 453 22.28 6.78 -14.43
N TYR A 454 21.39 5.97 -14.99
CA TYR A 454 20.06 5.68 -14.45
C TYR A 454 19.99 4.35 -13.69
N ASP A 455 21.05 3.55 -13.77
CA ASP A 455 21.16 2.24 -13.12
C ASP A 455 21.72 2.41 -11.70
N SER A 456 21.10 1.78 -10.71
CA SER A 456 21.63 1.75 -9.34
C SER A 456 22.86 0.84 -9.18
N GLY A 457 23.15 0.01 -10.20
CA GLY A 457 24.22 -0.99 -10.23
C GLY A 457 23.73 -2.43 -10.13
N ASP A 458 22.43 -2.66 -9.88
CA ASP A 458 21.84 -3.99 -9.87
C ASP A 458 21.18 -4.38 -11.20
N HIS A 459 21.15 -3.45 -12.16
CA HIS A 459 20.65 -3.60 -13.51
C HIS A 459 19.13 -3.86 -13.62
N LEU A 460 18.38 -3.46 -12.59
CA LEU A 460 16.92 -3.55 -12.53
C LEU A 460 16.31 -2.28 -11.97
N HIS A 461 16.84 -1.79 -10.83
CA HIS A 461 16.29 -0.64 -10.13
C HIS A 461 17.00 0.65 -10.56
N PRO A 462 16.26 1.75 -10.73
CA PRO A 462 16.85 3.04 -11.07
C PRO A 462 17.68 3.65 -9.95
N SER A 463 18.67 4.49 -10.32
CA SER A 463 19.25 5.48 -9.41
C SER A 463 18.29 6.64 -9.15
N ASP A 464 18.61 7.55 -8.21
CA ASP A 464 17.83 8.77 -7.99
C ASP A 464 17.62 9.59 -9.28
N LEU A 465 18.66 9.63 -10.14
CA LEU A 465 18.56 10.29 -11.44
C LEU A 465 17.62 9.53 -12.39
N GLY A 466 17.62 8.20 -12.31
CA GLY A 466 16.68 7.35 -13.04
C GLY A 466 15.24 7.61 -12.60
N PHE A 467 14.97 7.62 -11.29
CA PHE A 467 13.65 7.95 -10.74
C PHE A 467 13.18 9.35 -11.13
N ALA A 468 14.06 10.35 -11.06
CA ALA A 468 13.74 11.71 -11.52
C ALA A 468 13.43 11.74 -13.01
N THR A 469 14.10 10.90 -13.83
CA THR A 469 13.84 10.80 -15.27
C THR A 469 12.49 10.13 -15.53
N MET A 470 12.11 9.08 -14.79
CA MET A 470 10.78 8.47 -14.86
C MET A 470 9.68 9.50 -14.61
N ALA A 471 9.78 10.23 -13.50
CA ALA A 471 8.84 11.29 -13.22
C ALA A 471 8.82 12.36 -14.33
N LYS A 472 9.98 12.73 -14.89
CA LYS A 472 10.11 13.79 -15.90
C LYS A 472 9.41 13.44 -17.23
N VAL A 473 9.42 12.19 -17.65
CA VAL A 473 8.81 11.78 -18.92
C VAL A 473 7.32 11.51 -18.79
N PHE A 474 6.78 11.49 -17.60
CA PHE A 474 5.35 11.38 -17.37
C PHE A 474 4.65 12.65 -17.88
N ASP A 475 3.75 12.50 -18.84
CA ASP A 475 2.97 13.64 -19.35
C ASP A 475 1.86 14.01 -18.35
N LEU A 476 2.03 15.09 -17.61
CA LEU A 476 1.07 15.55 -16.61
C LEU A 476 -0.34 15.80 -17.19
N ARG A 477 -0.45 16.04 -18.50
CA ARG A 477 -1.76 16.24 -19.17
C ARG A 477 -2.56 14.95 -19.20
N THR A 478 -1.90 13.78 -19.12
CA THR A 478 -2.58 12.47 -19.05
C THR A 478 -3.37 12.29 -17.75
N LEU A 479 -3.12 13.11 -16.72
CA LEU A 479 -3.89 13.10 -15.48
C LEU A 479 -5.27 13.79 -15.64
N LYS A 480 -5.52 14.52 -16.74
CA LYS A 480 -6.83 15.15 -16.99
C LYS A 480 -7.88 14.14 -17.40
N GLY A 481 -9.10 14.35 -16.90
CA GLY A 481 -10.30 13.58 -17.25
C GLY A 481 -10.48 12.33 -16.38
N GLY A 482 -11.72 12.05 -15.97
CA GLY A 482 -12.14 10.75 -15.46
C GLY A 482 -12.12 9.73 -16.59
N GLY A 483 -12.09 8.43 -16.26
CA GLY A 483 -12.31 7.38 -17.24
C GLY A 483 -13.63 7.63 -17.96
N GLN A 484 -13.61 7.64 -19.30
CA GLN A 484 -14.85 7.69 -20.06
C GLN A 484 -15.57 6.39 -19.81
N THR A 485 -16.70 6.45 -19.15
CA THR A 485 -17.73 5.43 -19.27
C THR A 485 -18.28 5.55 -20.69
N GLU A 486 -17.68 4.89 -21.65
CA GLU A 486 -18.39 4.53 -22.86
C GLU A 486 -19.48 3.50 -22.49
N LEU A 487 -20.72 3.95 -22.53
CA LEU A 487 -21.93 3.14 -22.46
C LEU A 487 -22.11 2.34 -23.75
#